data_712f70867a7e7cfa2c6821c2836123b3
#
_entry.id   712f70867a7e7cfa2c6821c2836123b3
#
_cell.length_a   1.000
_cell.length_b   1.000
_cell.length_c   1.000
_cell.angle_alpha   90.00
_cell.angle_beta   90.00
_cell.angle_gamma   90.00
#
_symmetry.space_group_name_H-M   'P 1'
#
loop_
_entity.id
_entity.type
_entity.pdbx_description
1 polymer ?
#
loop_
_entity_poly.entity_id
_entity_poly.type
_entity_poly.pdbx_seq_one_letter_code
_entity_poly.pdbx_strand_id
1 'polypeptide(L)'
;MSKTYAIITGASEGIGLEFAKVLASQKYNLILVARRESLLKKNAELISALNNIDCKYIALDLSKTDSADVLFDFIYRNNISANFLVNNAGMLQNGLFSDLSWNKQYEMISLNISTLTKLAYLFINYLKREHRSGYLLNVASLAGWIPIPNQNVYAATKAYVVAFSLVLANEISASGPVSYTHLTLPTKA
;
A
#
# COMPACT_ATOMS: atom_id res chain seq x y z
N MET A 1 -3.03 23.69 -12.27
CA MET A 1 -2.84 22.24 -12.41
C MET A 1 -3.60 21.54 -11.29
N SER A 2 -4.46 20.58 -11.58
CA SER A 2 -5.19 19.85 -10.54
C SER A 2 -4.17 19.09 -9.69
N LYS A 3 -4.24 19.28 -8.37
CA LYS A 3 -3.31 18.67 -7.42
C LYS A 3 -3.59 17.18 -7.36
N THR A 4 -2.69 16.34 -7.90
CA THR A 4 -2.83 14.89 -7.92
C THR A 4 -2.27 14.28 -6.64
N TYR A 5 -2.96 13.29 -6.09
CA TYR A 5 -2.58 12.62 -4.86
C TYR A 5 -1.92 11.27 -5.09
N ALA A 6 -0.97 10.94 -4.22
CA ALA A 6 -0.48 9.59 -4.02
C ALA A 6 -1.03 9.03 -2.70
N ILE A 7 -1.55 7.83 -2.75
CA ILE A 7 -2.03 7.07 -1.58
C ILE A 7 -0.90 6.17 -1.11
N ILE A 8 -0.50 6.25 0.15
CA ILE A 8 0.57 5.42 0.71
C ILE A 8 0.03 4.67 1.92
N THR A 9 -0.03 3.36 1.83
CA THR A 9 -0.42 2.50 2.95
C THR A 9 0.79 2.12 3.80
N GLY A 10 0.59 1.96 5.13
CA GLY A 10 1.70 1.73 6.06
C GLY A 10 2.63 2.94 6.21
N ALA A 11 2.10 4.16 6.09
CA ALA A 11 2.89 5.40 5.97
C ALA A 11 3.30 6.03 7.31
N SER A 12 3.05 5.39 8.45
CA SER A 12 3.40 5.96 9.76
C SER A 12 4.90 5.91 10.08
N GLU A 13 5.65 4.99 9.48
CA GLU A 13 7.10 4.79 9.68
C GLU A 13 7.72 3.94 8.57
N GLY A 14 9.03 3.73 8.65
CA GLY A 14 9.77 2.82 7.77
C GLY A 14 9.61 3.16 6.29
N ILE A 15 9.51 2.13 5.46
CA ILE A 15 9.51 2.23 3.99
C ILE A 15 8.35 3.09 3.48
N GLY A 16 7.16 2.96 4.06
CA GLY A 16 5.99 3.75 3.65
C GLY A 16 6.18 5.24 3.91
N LEU A 17 6.82 5.61 5.01
CA LEU A 17 7.16 7.00 5.30
C LEU A 17 8.23 7.54 4.33
N GLU A 18 9.22 6.72 3.96
CA GLU A 18 10.23 7.14 2.97
C GLU A 18 9.61 7.31 1.58
N PHE A 19 8.67 6.45 1.15
CA PHE A 19 7.89 6.69 -0.07
C PHE A 19 7.13 8.02 0.00
N ALA A 20 6.51 8.32 1.14
CA ALA A 20 5.80 9.59 1.32
C ALA A 20 6.71 10.80 1.14
N LYS A 21 7.91 10.77 1.71
CA LYS A 21 8.91 11.84 1.56
C LYS A 21 9.37 12.01 0.10
N VAL A 22 9.66 10.89 -0.59
CA VAL A 22 10.08 10.91 -1.99
C VAL A 22 8.98 11.47 -2.89
N LEU A 23 7.74 11.01 -2.76
CA LEU A 23 6.63 11.49 -3.56
C LEU A 23 6.29 12.96 -3.24
N ALA A 24 6.41 13.38 -1.99
CA ALA A 24 6.28 14.79 -1.59
C ALA A 24 7.32 15.69 -2.27
N SER A 25 8.58 15.26 -2.35
CA SER A 25 9.64 16.00 -3.04
C SER A 25 9.37 16.16 -4.54
N GLN A 26 8.65 15.21 -5.13
CA GLN A 26 8.16 15.26 -6.51
C GLN A 26 6.84 16.04 -6.67
N LYS A 27 6.40 16.72 -5.59
CA LYS A 27 5.20 17.57 -5.57
C LYS A 27 3.87 16.84 -5.71
N TYR A 28 3.83 15.55 -5.42
CA TYR A 28 2.55 14.88 -5.17
C TYR A 28 1.92 15.39 -3.88
N ASN A 29 0.61 15.61 -3.88
CA ASN A 29 -0.16 15.64 -2.64
C ASN A 29 -0.28 14.21 -2.10
N LEU A 30 -0.46 14.04 -0.79
CA LEU A 30 -0.40 12.72 -0.18
C LEU A 30 -1.67 12.38 0.60
N ILE A 31 -1.98 11.06 0.63
CA ILE A 31 -2.88 10.45 1.60
C ILE A 31 -2.07 9.39 2.34
N LEU A 32 -1.78 9.65 3.61
CA LEU A 32 -1.06 8.72 4.48
C LEU A 32 -2.06 7.82 5.20
N VAL A 33 -1.91 6.50 5.06
CA VAL A 33 -2.82 5.51 5.65
C VAL A 33 -2.06 4.58 6.57
N ALA A 34 -2.42 4.53 7.85
CA ALA A 34 -1.91 3.57 8.84
C ALA A 34 -2.79 3.56 10.10
N ARG A 35 -2.46 2.73 11.09
CA ARG A 35 -3.24 2.63 12.35
C ARG A 35 -2.95 3.74 13.35
N ARG A 36 -1.70 4.25 13.39
CA ARG A 36 -1.23 5.17 14.43
C ARG A 36 -1.50 6.62 14.05
N GLU A 37 -2.64 7.14 14.48
CA GLU A 37 -3.13 8.48 14.12
C GLU A 37 -2.14 9.59 14.49
N SER A 38 -1.62 9.58 15.72
CA SER A 38 -0.68 10.61 16.20
C SER A 38 0.58 10.73 15.33
N LEU A 39 1.14 9.58 14.89
CA LEU A 39 2.29 9.57 13.99
C LEU A 39 1.93 10.04 12.58
N LEU A 40 0.77 9.62 12.07
CA LEU A 40 0.30 10.08 10.76
C LEU A 40 0.09 11.59 10.73
N LYS A 41 -0.56 12.15 11.75
CA LYS A 41 -0.79 13.58 11.89
C LYS A 41 0.53 14.34 11.89
N LYS A 42 1.46 13.96 12.78
CA LYS A 42 2.79 14.57 12.86
C LYS A 42 3.54 14.52 11.52
N ASN A 43 3.54 13.35 10.86
CA ASN A 43 4.22 13.18 9.57
C ASN A 43 3.55 14.01 8.46
N ALA A 44 2.22 14.05 8.43
CA ALA A 44 1.48 14.84 7.45
C ALA A 44 1.78 16.34 7.58
N GLU A 45 1.75 16.88 8.80
CA GLU A 45 2.08 18.28 9.08
C GLU A 45 3.51 18.61 8.64
N LEU A 46 4.48 17.77 9.02
CA LEU A 46 5.89 17.97 8.69
C LEU A 46 6.14 17.90 7.17
N ILE A 47 5.62 16.88 6.50
CA ILE A 47 5.81 16.68 5.06
C ILE A 47 5.14 17.81 4.27
N SER A 48 3.93 18.21 4.67
CA SER A 48 3.19 19.32 4.06
C SER A 48 3.97 20.63 4.15
N ALA A 49 4.48 20.98 5.34
CA ALA A 49 5.25 22.18 5.56
C ALA A 49 6.56 22.22 4.76
N LEU A 50 7.32 21.11 4.77
CA LEU A 50 8.62 21.04 4.09
C LEU A 50 8.50 21.07 2.56
N ASN A 51 7.41 20.56 2.00
CA ASN A 51 7.28 20.38 0.54
C ASN A 51 6.25 21.31 -0.10
N ASN A 52 5.50 22.08 0.68
CA ASN A 52 4.41 22.94 0.23
C ASN A 52 3.38 22.16 -0.63
N ILE A 53 2.89 21.05 -0.07
CA ILE A 53 1.87 20.17 -0.66
C ILE A 53 0.71 19.99 0.31
N ASP A 54 -0.43 19.51 -0.18
CA ASP A 54 -1.50 19.02 0.68
C ASP A 54 -1.19 17.57 1.10
N CYS A 55 -1.19 17.32 2.40
CA CYS A 55 -0.94 16.00 2.96
C CYS A 55 -2.06 15.64 3.93
N LYS A 56 -2.97 14.80 3.46
CA LYS A 56 -4.07 14.24 4.26
C LYS A 56 -3.63 12.94 4.92
N TYR A 57 -4.33 12.55 5.96
CA TYR A 57 -4.12 11.23 6.58
C TYR A 57 -5.45 10.59 6.97
N ILE A 58 -5.44 9.27 7.07
CA ILE A 58 -6.55 8.49 7.61
C ILE A 58 -6.01 7.39 8.53
N ALA A 59 -6.45 7.42 9.79
CA ALA A 59 -6.15 6.36 10.75
C ALA A 59 -7.06 5.16 10.47
N LEU A 60 -6.50 4.09 9.91
CA LEU A 60 -7.25 2.94 9.44
C LEU A 60 -6.49 1.64 9.67
N ASP A 61 -7.15 0.66 10.27
CA ASP A 61 -6.63 -0.70 10.38
C ASP A 61 -6.95 -1.50 9.11
N LEU A 62 -5.96 -1.59 8.23
CA LEU A 62 -6.09 -2.28 6.95
C LEU A 62 -6.19 -3.81 7.06
N SER A 63 -6.04 -4.41 8.25
CA SER A 63 -6.32 -5.84 8.45
C SER A 63 -7.83 -6.15 8.54
N LYS A 64 -8.68 -5.14 8.65
CA LYS A 64 -10.13 -5.29 8.73
C LYS A 64 -10.76 -5.43 7.34
N THR A 65 -11.79 -6.26 7.24
CA THR A 65 -12.41 -6.68 5.97
C THR A 65 -12.83 -5.51 5.07
N ASP A 66 -13.46 -4.47 5.65
CA ASP A 66 -14.03 -3.36 4.88
C ASP A 66 -13.09 -2.16 4.74
N SER A 67 -11.85 -2.31 5.21
CA SER A 67 -10.91 -1.19 5.27
C SER A 67 -10.57 -0.58 3.91
N ALA A 68 -10.49 -1.39 2.88
CA ALA A 68 -10.25 -0.91 1.52
C ALA A 68 -11.42 -0.05 1.00
N ASP A 69 -12.66 -0.45 1.28
CA ASP A 69 -13.86 0.33 0.91
C ASP A 69 -13.90 1.65 1.69
N VAL A 70 -13.63 1.63 3.00
CA VAL A 70 -13.56 2.84 3.83
C VAL A 70 -12.54 3.84 3.27
N LEU A 71 -11.37 3.37 2.80
CA LEU A 71 -10.38 4.24 2.17
C LEU A 71 -10.89 4.86 0.87
N PHE A 72 -11.54 4.08 0.00
CA PHE A 72 -12.06 4.60 -1.25
C PHE A 72 -13.28 5.49 -1.05
N ASP A 73 -14.13 5.22 -0.07
CA ASP A 73 -15.20 6.13 0.36
C ASP A 73 -14.65 7.49 0.81
N PHE A 74 -13.55 7.49 1.57
CA PHE A 74 -12.85 8.71 1.95
C PHE A 74 -12.38 9.50 0.72
N ILE A 75 -11.79 8.83 -0.27
CA ILE A 75 -11.33 9.45 -1.52
C ILE A 75 -12.51 10.09 -2.27
N TYR A 76 -13.62 9.37 -2.41
CA TYR A 76 -14.81 9.86 -3.11
C TYR A 76 -15.48 11.03 -2.40
N ARG A 77 -15.74 10.91 -1.08
CA ARG A 77 -16.39 11.97 -0.29
C ARG A 77 -15.61 13.27 -0.25
N ASN A 78 -14.28 13.20 -0.37
CA ASN A 78 -13.42 14.39 -0.39
C ASN A 78 -13.06 14.87 -1.79
N ASN A 79 -13.66 14.33 -2.85
CA ASN A 79 -13.38 14.65 -4.24
C ASN A 79 -11.87 14.62 -4.56
N ILE A 80 -11.16 13.63 -4.04
CA ILE A 80 -9.71 13.50 -4.18
C ILE A 80 -9.37 12.89 -5.54
N SER A 81 -8.50 13.57 -6.27
CA SER A 81 -7.94 13.07 -7.53
C SER A 81 -6.63 12.34 -7.26
N ALA A 82 -6.67 11.00 -7.14
CA ALA A 82 -5.49 10.18 -6.93
C ALA A 82 -5.06 9.47 -8.22
N ASN A 83 -3.74 9.39 -8.46
CA ASN A 83 -3.20 8.60 -9.57
C ASN A 83 -1.98 7.76 -9.20
N PHE A 84 -1.63 7.68 -7.92
CA PHE A 84 -0.58 6.80 -7.45
C PHE A 84 -1.06 6.04 -6.20
N LEU A 85 -0.90 4.71 -6.20
CA LEU A 85 -1.13 3.87 -5.03
C LEU A 85 0.14 3.10 -4.68
N VAL A 86 0.64 3.32 -3.45
CA VAL A 86 1.72 2.52 -2.85
C VAL A 86 1.10 1.56 -1.84
N ASN A 87 0.93 0.30 -2.25
CA ASN A 87 0.50 -0.81 -1.41
C ASN A 87 1.71 -1.33 -0.60
N ASN A 88 2.04 -0.61 0.48
CA ASN A 88 3.18 -0.93 1.35
C ASN A 88 2.76 -1.53 2.70
N ALA A 89 1.53 -1.28 3.16
CA ALA A 89 1.07 -1.85 4.41
C ALA A 89 1.23 -3.38 4.41
N GLY A 90 1.84 -3.89 5.46
CA GLY A 90 2.08 -5.31 5.65
C GLY A 90 2.55 -5.60 7.06
N MET A 91 2.43 -6.84 7.46
CA MET A 91 2.95 -7.31 8.75
C MET A 91 3.73 -8.60 8.57
N LEU A 92 4.72 -8.77 9.42
CA LEU A 92 5.51 -9.97 9.58
C LEU A 92 5.27 -10.54 10.97
N GLN A 93 5.02 -11.84 11.05
CA GLN A 93 5.11 -12.62 12.28
C GLN A 93 6.23 -13.64 12.11
N ASN A 94 7.13 -13.69 13.07
CA ASN A 94 8.29 -14.56 13.07
C ASN A 94 8.12 -15.62 14.16
N GLY A 95 8.30 -16.89 13.83
CA GLY A 95 8.16 -18.01 14.76
C GLY A 95 7.83 -19.32 14.05
N LEU A 96 7.88 -20.44 14.77
CA LEU A 96 7.44 -21.73 14.24
C LEU A 96 5.94 -21.67 13.90
N PHE A 97 5.56 -22.37 12.85
CA PHE A 97 4.17 -22.36 12.36
C PHE A 97 3.16 -22.77 13.43
N SER A 98 3.51 -23.79 14.23
CA SER A 98 2.67 -24.30 15.33
C SER A 98 2.52 -23.33 16.50
N ASP A 99 3.49 -22.45 16.71
CA ASP A 99 3.57 -21.59 17.90
C ASP A 99 2.89 -20.24 17.68
N LEU A 100 2.71 -19.84 16.43
CA LEU A 100 1.97 -18.63 16.08
C LEU A 100 0.46 -18.88 16.16
N SER A 101 -0.26 -18.05 16.92
CA SER A 101 -1.72 -18.15 17.00
C SER A 101 -2.36 -17.99 15.62
N TRP A 102 -3.44 -18.73 15.37
CA TRP A 102 -4.19 -18.63 14.12
C TRP A 102 -4.64 -17.18 13.81
N ASN A 103 -5.09 -16.46 14.83
CA ASN A 103 -5.53 -15.07 14.65
C ASN A 103 -4.43 -14.19 14.05
N LYS A 104 -3.18 -14.30 14.53
CA LYS A 104 -2.04 -13.55 13.97
C LYS A 104 -1.71 -13.95 12.55
N GLN A 105 -1.79 -15.25 12.24
CA GLN A 105 -1.57 -15.75 10.89
C GLN A 105 -2.68 -15.26 9.94
N TYR A 106 -3.94 -15.29 10.40
CA TYR A 106 -5.08 -14.79 9.62
C TYR A 106 -5.02 -13.27 9.37
N GLU A 107 -4.66 -12.48 10.40
CA GLU A 107 -4.43 -11.04 10.22
C GLU A 107 -3.34 -10.75 9.17
N MET A 108 -2.27 -11.53 9.16
CA MET A 108 -1.20 -11.40 8.18
C MET A 108 -1.69 -11.71 6.76
N ILE A 109 -2.44 -12.79 6.58
CA ILE A 109 -3.06 -13.15 5.29
C ILE A 109 -4.03 -12.06 4.86
N SER A 110 -4.89 -11.60 5.76
CA SER A 110 -5.88 -10.55 5.51
C SER A 110 -5.22 -9.26 5.02
N LEU A 111 -4.21 -8.78 5.74
CA LEU A 111 -3.52 -7.53 5.39
C LEU A 111 -2.67 -7.67 4.13
N ASN A 112 -1.78 -8.68 4.09
CA ASN A 112 -0.76 -8.82 3.05
C ASN A 112 -1.32 -9.32 1.72
N ILE A 113 -2.45 -10.02 1.71
CA ILE A 113 -3.08 -10.60 0.51
C ILE A 113 -4.41 -9.90 0.23
N SER A 114 -5.43 -10.13 1.08
CA SER A 114 -6.80 -9.75 0.75
C SER A 114 -6.95 -8.23 0.58
N THR A 115 -6.44 -7.46 1.54
CA THR A 115 -6.53 -6.00 1.50
C THR A 115 -5.69 -5.41 0.37
N LEU A 116 -4.46 -5.89 0.18
CA LEU A 116 -3.60 -5.45 -0.92
C LEU A 116 -4.28 -5.68 -2.28
N THR A 117 -4.85 -6.87 -2.48
CA THR A 117 -5.56 -7.23 -3.71
C THR A 117 -6.79 -6.33 -3.91
N LYS A 118 -7.59 -6.13 -2.86
CA LYS A 118 -8.80 -5.30 -2.92
C LYS A 118 -8.46 -3.83 -3.21
N LEU A 119 -7.42 -3.28 -2.58
CA LEU A 119 -6.94 -1.93 -2.88
C LEU A 119 -6.49 -1.77 -4.32
N ALA A 120 -5.74 -2.74 -4.86
CA ALA A 120 -5.35 -2.74 -6.27
C ALA A 120 -6.58 -2.77 -7.19
N TYR A 121 -7.55 -3.64 -6.91
CA TYR A 121 -8.81 -3.75 -7.66
C TYR A 121 -9.60 -2.43 -7.65
N LEU A 122 -9.81 -1.85 -6.47
CA LEU A 122 -10.55 -0.59 -6.33
C LEU A 122 -9.82 0.57 -7.02
N PHE A 123 -8.50 0.64 -6.91
CA PHE A 123 -7.70 1.68 -7.54
C PHE A 123 -7.72 1.62 -9.06
N ILE A 124 -7.56 0.43 -9.64
CA ILE A 124 -7.63 0.25 -11.09
C ILE A 124 -9.02 0.62 -11.62
N ASN A 125 -10.09 0.18 -10.96
CA ASN A 125 -11.45 0.55 -11.35
C ASN A 125 -11.74 2.05 -11.16
N TYR A 126 -11.18 2.67 -10.12
CA TYR A 126 -11.22 4.11 -9.92
C TYR A 126 -10.57 4.84 -11.11
N LEU A 127 -9.35 4.46 -11.50
CA LEU A 127 -8.66 5.09 -12.63
C LEU A 127 -9.43 4.90 -13.96
N LYS A 128 -9.98 3.72 -14.20
CA LYS A 128 -10.81 3.45 -15.39
C LYS A 128 -12.04 4.34 -15.43
N ARG A 129 -12.78 4.45 -14.32
CA ARG A 129 -13.98 5.28 -14.21
C ARG A 129 -13.68 6.77 -14.40
N GLU A 130 -12.57 7.24 -13.85
CA GLU A 130 -12.14 8.63 -13.95
C GLU A 130 -11.41 8.94 -15.28
N HIS A 131 -11.26 7.97 -16.20
CA HIS A 131 -10.51 8.08 -17.45
C HIS A 131 -9.10 8.64 -17.24
N ARG A 132 -8.38 8.12 -16.23
CA ARG A 132 -7.06 8.60 -15.81
C ARG A 132 -6.00 7.53 -15.94
N SER A 133 -4.78 7.99 -16.24
CA SER A 133 -3.58 7.17 -16.09
C SER A 133 -3.05 7.26 -14.66
N GLY A 134 -2.40 6.19 -14.18
CA GLY A 134 -1.86 6.16 -12.83
C GLY A 134 -0.79 5.09 -12.64
N TYR A 135 -0.27 5.03 -11.42
CA TYR A 135 0.80 4.12 -11.01
C TYR A 135 0.35 3.29 -9.82
N LEU A 136 0.55 1.99 -9.92
CA LEU A 136 0.33 1.04 -8.83
C LEU A 136 1.67 0.39 -8.44
N LEU A 137 2.09 0.56 -7.20
CA LEU A 137 3.28 -0.04 -6.63
C LEU A 137 2.90 -0.99 -5.50
N ASN A 138 3.15 -2.28 -5.65
CA ASN A 138 3.02 -3.26 -4.57
C ASN A 138 4.39 -3.56 -3.97
N VAL A 139 4.50 -3.45 -2.65
CA VAL A 139 5.74 -3.75 -1.92
C VAL A 139 5.76 -5.23 -1.52
N ALA A 140 6.54 -6.01 -2.24
CA ALA A 140 6.81 -7.41 -1.94
C ALA A 140 7.92 -7.57 -0.88
N SER A 141 8.66 -8.65 -0.92
CA SER A 141 9.82 -8.92 -0.06
C SER A 141 10.71 -9.94 -0.74
N LEU A 142 11.99 -9.98 -0.38
CA LEU A 142 12.89 -11.06 -0.74
C LEU A 142 12.37 -12.43 -0.27
N ALA A 143 11.66 -12.46 0.87
CA ALA A 143 10.99 -13.66 1.38
C ALA A 143 9.94 -14.25 0.42
N GLY A 144 9.46 -13.49 -0.55
CA GLY A 144 8.58 -14.00 -1.61
C GLY A 144 9.30 -14.82 -2.68
N TRP A 145 10.62 -14.77 -2.74
CA TRP A 145 11.46 -15.50 -3.69
C TRP A 145 12.30 -16.58 -3.00
N ILE A 146 12.76 -16.32 -1.79
CA ILE A 146 13.66 -17.18 -1.02
C ILE A 146 12.96 -17.58 0.27
N PRO A 147 12.72 -18.90 0.51
CA PRO A 147 12.16 -19.38 1.77
C PRO A 147 13.05 -19.00 2.96
N ILE A 148 12.45 -18.35 3.95
CA ILE A 148 13.14 -17.95 5.20
C ILE A 148 12.55 -18.76 6.35
N PRO A 149 13.36 -19.52 7.12
CA PRO A 149 12.88 -20.23 8.28
C PRO A 149 12.13 -19.34 9.26
N ASN A 150 11.10 -19.85 9.92
CA ASN A 150 10.22 -19.14 10.84
C ASN A 150 9.35 -18.02 10.22
N GLN A 151 9.31 -17.91 8.90
CA GLN A 151 8.50 -16.90 8.18
C GLN A 151 7.55 -17.53 7.15
N ASN A 152 7.08 -18.77 7.38
CA ASN A 152 6.34 -19.55 6.40
C ASN A 152 5.10 -18.82 5.82
N VAL A 153 4.17 -18.38 6.65
CA VAL A 153 2.97 -17.64 6.18
C VAL A 153 3.36 -16.30 5.58
N TYR A 154 4.31 -15.57 6.20
CA TYR A 154 4.79 -14.30 5.63
C TYR A 154 5.40 -14.50 4.25
N ALA A 155 6.31 -15.44 4.09
CA ALA A 155 6.95 -15.75 2.82
C ALA A 155 5.89 -16.13 1.75
N ALA A 156 4.91 -16.96 2.12
CA ALA A 156 3.81 -17.32 1.23
C ALA A 156 2.96 -16.10 0.82
N THR A 157 2.66 -15.17 1.75
CA THR A 157 1.94 -13.94 1.40
C THR A 157 2.75 -13.06 0.45
N LYS A 158 4.06 -12.98 0.63
CA LYS A 158 4.93 -12.18 -0.25
C LYS A 158 5.18 -12.84 -1.61
N ALA A 159 5.20 -14.17 -1.68
CA ALA A 159 5.20 -14.90 -2.95
C ALA A 159 3.89 -14.65 -3.74
N TYR A 160 2.75 -14.63 -3.04
CA TYR A 160 1.48 -14.19 -3.66
C TYR A 160 1.61 -12.79 -4.26
N VAL A 161 2.13 -11.82 -3.50
CA VAL A 161 2.28 -10.44 -3.99
C VAL A 161 3.16 -10.39 -5.23
N VAL A 162 4.25 -11.15 -5.28
CA VAL A 162 5.13 -11.24 -6.46
C VAL A 162 4.37 -11.76 -7.67
N ALA A 163 3.74 -12.94 -7.56
CA ALA A 163 3.01 -13.56 -8.66
C ALA A 163 1.85 -12.71 -9.14
N PHE A 164 1.02 -12.22 -8.20
CA PHE A 164 -0.09 -11.31 -8.49
C PHE A 164 0.36 -10.07 -9.25
N SER A 165 1.46 -9.49 -8.82
CA SER A 165 2.00 -8.27 -9.40
C SER A 165 2.50 -8.45 -10.82
N LEU A 166 3.21 -9.53 -11.10
CA LEU A 166 3.74 -9.84 -12.43
C LEU A 166 2.62 -10.08 -13.44
N VAL A 167 1.60 -10.86 -13.06
CA VAL A 167 0.45 -11.13 -13.94
C VAL A 167 -0.36 -9.86 -14.18
N LEU A 168 -0.66 -9.12 -13.12
CA LEU A 168 -1.42 -7.87 -13.22
C LEU A 168 -0.72 -6.83 -14.10
N ALA A 169 0.61 -6.73 -14.03
CA ALA A 169 1.39 -5.84 -14.90
C ALA A 169 1.17 -6.15 -16.39
N ASN A 170 1.17 -7.43 -16.77
CA ASN A 170 0.93 -7.85 -18.15
C ASN A 170 -0.50 -7.53 -18.61
N GLU A 171 -1.51 -7.80 -17.76
CA GLU A 171 -2.91 -7.52 -18.08
C GLU A 171 -3.18 -6.03 -18.30
N ILE A 172 -2.60 -5.19 -17.44
CA ILE A 172 -2.82 -3.74 -17.49
C ILE A 172 -2.04 -3.10 -18.64
N SER A 173 -0.82 -3.56 -18.93
CA SER A 173 -0.02 -3.05 -20.06
C SER A 173 -0.69 -3.29 -21.41
N ALA A 174 -1.45 -4.36 -21.54
CA ALA A 174 -2.20 -4.70 -22.75
C ALA A 174 -3.50 -3.89 -22.91
N SER A 175 -4.07 -3.34 -21.84
CA SER A 175 -5.44 -2.83 -21.81
C SER A 175 -5.58 -1.33 -21.49
N GLY A 176 -4.51 -0.57 -21.23
CA GLY A 176 -4.76 0.81 -20.92
C GLY A 176 -3.78 1.61 -20.04
N PRO A 177 -4.27 2.67 -19.42
CA PRO A 177 -3.49 3.81 -18.95
C PRO A 177 -2.73 3.63 -17.62
N VAL A 178 -2.60 2.41 -17.09
CA VAL A 178 -1.96 2.18 -15.79
C VAL A 178 -0.55 1.64 -15.98
N SER A 179 0.46 2.39 -15.53
CA SER A 179 1.82 1.89 -15.36
C SER A 179 1.93 1.13 -14.05
N TYR A 180 2.51 -0.05 -14.11
CA TYR A 180 2.67 -0.92 -12.97
C TYR A 180 4.15 -1.12 -12.60
N THR A 181 4.45 -1.09 -11.31
CA THR A 181 5.77 -1.43 -10.78
C THR A 181 5.61 -2.26 -9.51
N HIS A 182 6.39 -3.32 -9.36
CA HIS A 182 6.54 -4.03 -8.09
C HIS A 182 7.93 -3.78 -7.53
N LEU A 183 8.04 -3.69 -6.21
CA LEU A 183 9.30 -3.52 -5.53
C LEU A 183 9.51 -4.69 -4.57
N THR A 184 10.63 -5.40 -4.76
CA THR A 184 11.11 -6.41 -3.83
C THR A 184 12.21 -5.81 -2.98
N LEU A 185 11.97 -5.72 -1.66
CA LEU A 185 12.94 -5.17 -0.72
C LEU A 185 13.53 -6.28 0.13
N PRO A 186 14.84 -6.24 0.43
CA PRO A 186 15.42 -7.12 1.43
C PRO A 186 14.76 -6.81 2.78
N THR A 187 14.24 -7.85 3.44
CA THR A 187 13.82 -7.73 4.84
C THR A 187 15.07 -7.61 5.70
N LYS A 188 15.17 -6.56 6.51
CA LYS A 188 16.15 -6.56 7.60
C LYS A 188 15.82 -7.74 8.51
N ALA A 189 16.81 -8.62 8.68
CA ALA A 189 16.81 -9.68 9.68
C ALA A 189 16.74 -9.10 11.09
#